data_c4ae47ef42a211c1d05bed86098f825e
#
_entry.id   c4ae47ef42a211c1d05bed86098f825e
#
_cell.length_a   1.000
_cell.length_b   1.000
_cell.length_c   1.000
_cell.angle_alpha   90.00
_cell.angle_beta   90.00
_cell.angle_gamma   90.00
#
_symmetry.space_group_name_H-M   'P 1'
#
loop_
_entity.id
_entity.type
_entity.pdbx_description
1 polymer ?
#
loop_
_entity_poly.entity_id
_entity_poly.type
_entity_poly.pdbx_seq_one_letter_code
_entity_poly.pdbx_strand_id
1 'polypeptide(L)'
;MTNNYPQTRELDAVNGSQNNPFEALIKRLDLMIRARYSLLYIVGAEEEPVEAVIAQVALQVTPARRVLFWDIVRGWEDNGSGKGSVMAALDRISKTAVEEYTIFVLRDLHPILRSPYTEKNAPVIRELRNLTRELKRSKKTIVLTSHALELPEELKEEVTVVDFPWPNVQEINHLISHVVEKPEQLQVSGLAKEQLVKACQGLSRARIGRVLAKALATKQQINESDIDGVLEEKQQAIRQTGILEFCNYRESLKNVGGLENLKQWVKMRQDAFTDEARRYGIPNPKGVLLVGIQGTGKSLSAKTIACEWRLPLLRLDTGRLFGGIVGESESRVRQMIQLAEAIAPCVLWIDEIDKAFGNIISGGDGDSGTSRRVFGSLITWMQEKTSPVFIVATANNVRILPAELLRKGRFDEIFFLNLPSESERQDIFKVHLQRLRPTRLRDFDLEILAKCAENFSGAEIEQVVIDGLYRAFGTFVNGQRRDLMTEDILRSIEDTVPLAAIARSQIEDLKRWAAEAGARTASNDTRLIDELKRYSRPLGGDGIDN
;
A
#
# COMPACT_ATOMS: atom_id res chain seq x y z
N MET A 1 -22.31 -13.53 -46.77
CA MET A 1 -22.74 -12.69 -45.62
C MET A 1 -21.49 -12.25 -44.90
N THR A 2 -21.02 -11.09 -45.26
CA THR A 2 -19.74 -10.49 -44.78
C THR A 2 -20.03 -9.63 -43.56
N ASN A 3 -19.50 -10.03 -42.43
CA ASN A 3 -19.53 -9.26 -41.16
C ASN A 3 -18.53 -8.10 -41.22
N ASN A 4 -19.07 -6.89 -41.37
CA ASN A 4 -18.32 -5.64 -41.15
C ASN A 4 -18.28 -5.32 -39.66
N TYR A 5 -17.12 -5.46 -39.05
CA TYR A 5 -16.78 -4.79 -37.78
C TYR A 5 -16.19 -3.40 -38.09
N PRO A 6 -16.59 -2.34 -37.40
CA PRO A 6 -16.03 -1.00 -37.62
C PRO A 6 -14.57 -0.92 -37.15
N GLN A 7 -13.78 -0.25 -37.94
CA GLN A 7 -12.33 -0.09 -37.77
C GLN A 7 -11.99 0.71 -36.50
N THR A 8 -11.11 0.15 -35.68
CA THR A 8 -10.58 0.62 -34.40
C THR A 8 -9.56 1.77 -34.52
N ARG A 9 -9.65 2.67 -35.49
CA ARG A 9 -8.67 3.76 -35.70
C ARG A 9 -8.97 5.08 -34.98
N GLU A 10 -10.17 5.29 -34.46
CA GLU A 10 -10.55 6.56 -33.79
C GLU A 10 -10.46 6.52 -32.27
N LEU A 11 -10.34 5.34 -31.65
CA LEU A 11 -10.21 5.23 -30.18
C LEU A 11 -8.79 5.41 -29.66
N ASP A 12 -7.77 5.22 -30.50
CA ASP A 12 -6.36 5.39 -30.08
C ASP A 12 -5.92 6.86 -30.04
N ALA A 13 -6.60 7.77 -30.71
CA ALA A 13 -6.27 9.19 -30.72
C ALA A 13 -6.82 9.97 -29.51
N VAL A 14 -7.85 9.44 -28.83
CA VAL A 14 -8.49 10.13 -27.69
C VAL A 14 -7.83 9.76 -26.37
N ASN A 15 -7.21 8.58 -26.26
CA ASN A 15 -6.60 8.10 -25.00
C ASN A 15 -5.11 8.45 -24.83
N GLY A 16 -4.43 8.96 -25.84
CA GLY A 16 -2.98 9.24 -25.81
C GLY A 16 -2.59 10.58 -25.20
N SER A 17 -3.50 11.54 -25.02
CA SER A 17 -3.14 12.91 -24.61
C SER A 17 -3.74 13.40 -23.27
N GLN A 18 -4.46 12.56 -22.51
CA GLN A 18 -5.18 13.05 -21.32
C GLN A 18 -4.63 12.62 -19.96
N ASN A 19 -3.54 11.87 -19.84
CA ASN A 19 -3.12 11.31 -18.55
C ASN A 19 -1.66 11.60 -18.15
N ASN A 20 -1.16 12.81 -18.36
CA ASN A 20 0.04 13.24 -17.64
C ASN A 20 -0.39 13.97 -16.36
N PRO A 21 -0.24 13.37 -15.14
CA PRO A 21 -0.66 13.98 -13.86
C PRO A 21 0.00 15.34 -13.64
N PHE A 22 1.19 15.52 -14.18
CA PHE A 22 1.95 16.76 -14.09
C PHE A 22 1.32 17.87 -14.94
N GLU A 23 0.94 17.59 -16.18
CA GLU A 23 0.22 18.55 -17.03
C GLU A 23 -1.17 18.87 -16.48
N ALA A 24 -1.84 17.85 -15.94
CA ALA A 24 -3.13 18.04 -15.27
C ALA A 24 -3.00 18.95 -14.06
N LEU A 25 -1.91 18.81 -13.26
CA LEU A 25 -1.62 19.69 -12.14
C LEU A 25 -1.37 21.13 -12.61
N ILE A 26 -0.55 21.34 -13.64
CA ILE A 26 -0.28 22.67 -14.20
C ILE A 26 -1.59 23.34 -14.63
N LYS A 27 -2.43 22.64 -15.40
CA LYS A 27 -3.74 23.15 -15.83
C LYS A 27 -4.67 23.46 -14.66
N ARG A 28 -4.65 22.62 -13.65
CA ARG A 28 -5.46 22.80 -12.42
C ARG A 28 -5.00 24.03 -11.64
N LEU A 29 -3.69 24.19 -11.42
CA LEU A 29 -3.12 25.36 -10.73
C LEU A 29 -3.37 26.65 -11.51
N ASP A 30 -3.18 26.65 -12.85
CA ASP A 30 -3.50 27.77 -13.71
C ASP A 30 -4.97 28.20 -13.55
N LEU A 31 -5.91 27.24 -13.57
CA LEU A 31 -7.31 27.52 -13.40
C LEU A 31 -7.62 28.10 -12.01
N MET A 32 -7.05 27.52 -10.94
CA MET A 32 -7.23 28.02 -9.57
C MET A 32 -6.71 29.43 -9.39
N ILE A 33 -5.52 29.74 -9.92
CA ILE A 33 -4.92 31.07 -9.84
C ILE A 33 -5.77 32.11 -10.62
N ARG A 34 -6.27 31.74 -11.82
CA ARG A 34 -7.19 32.61 -12.59
C ARG A 34 -8.54 32.80 -11.89
N ALA A 35 -9.02 31.74 -11.22
CA ALA A 35 -10.26 31.80 -10.44
C ALA A 35 -10.09 32.50 -9.07
N ARG A 36 -8.91 33.07 -8.80
CA ARG A 36 -8.59 33.84 -7.58
C ARG A 36 -8.67 33.03 -6.28
N TYR A 37 -8.20 31.80 -6.32
CA TYR A 37 -7.94 31.06 -5.09
C TYR A 37 -6.84 31.79 -4.33
N SER A 38 -7.18 32.35 -3.17
CA SER A 38 -6.29 33.24 -2.40
C SER A 38 -5.20 32.48 -1.64
N LEU A 39 -5.48 31.24 -1.23
CA LEU A 39 -4.55 30.43 -0.44
C LEU A 39 -4.58 28.97 -0.90
N LEU A 40 -3.47 28.52 -1.48
CA LEU A 40 -3.24 27.16 -1.90
C LEU A 40 -2.22 26.50 -0.97
N TYR A 41 -2.35 25.21 -0.71
CA TYR A 41 -1.39 24.43 0.05
C TYR A 41 -0.95 23.23 -0.79
N ILE A 42 0.26 23.29 -1.34
CA ILE A 42 0.82 22.21 -2.14
C ILE A 42 1.62 21.29 -1.21
N VAL A 43 1.20 20.03 -1.17
CA VAL A 43 1.86 19.00 -0.36
C VAL A 43 2.67 18.08 -1.29
N GLY A 44 4.00 18.09 -1.13
CA GLY A 44 4.90 17.29 -1.95
C GLY A 44 6.21 16.97 -1.24
N ALA A 45 6.76 15.81 -1.54
CA ALA A 45 8.02 15.35 -0.94
C ALA A 45 9.27 16.09 -1.45
N GLU A 46 9.13 16.85 -2.56
CA GLU A 46 10.25 17.48 -3.29
C GLU A 46 9.96 18.96 -3.50
N GLU A 47 10.79 19.82 -2.91
CA GLU A 47 10.61 21.28 -2.98
C GLU A 47 10.88 21.83 -4.38
N GLU A 48 12.05 21.51 -4.97
CA GLU A 48 12.46 22.04 -6.28
C GLU A 48 11.47 21.75 -7.41
N PRO A 49 10.94 20.53 -7.60
CA PRO A 49 9.94 20.27 -8.63
C PRO A 49 8.63 21.02 -8.40
N VAL A 50 8.18 21.18 -7.15
CA VAL A 50 6.99 21.97 -6.81
C VAL A 50 7.18 23.42 -7.24
N GLU A 51 8.31 24.01 -6.92
CA GLU A 51 8.64 25.40 -7.27
C GLU A 51 8.78 25.61 -8.79
N ALA A 52 9.38 24.64 -9.48
CA ALA A 52 9.47 24.67 -10.94
C ALA A 52 8.08 24.70 -11.58
N VAL A 53 7.12 23.92 -11.06
CA VAL A 53 5.72 23.95 -11.53
C VAL A 53 5.06 25.30 -11.25
N ILE A 54 5.24 25.84 -10.04
CA ILE A 54 4.66 27.16 -9.69
C ILE A 54 5.23 28.24 -10.64
N ALA A 55 6.54 28.24 -10.88
CA ALA A 55 7.18 29.17 -11.81
C ALA A 55 6.66 29.02 -13.24
N GLN A 56 6.51 27.78 -13.72
CA GLN A 56 5.96 27.49 -15.04
C GLN A 56 4.51 28.01 -15.17
N VAL A 57 3.66 27.73 -14.19
CA VAL A 57 2.26 28.20 -14.16
C VAL A 57 2.22 29.74 -14.16
N ALA A 58 3.10 30.38 -13.38
CA ALA A 58 3.17 31.84 -13.31
C ALA A 58 3.49 32.50 -14.64
N LEU A 59 4.31 31.85 -15.48
CA LEU A 59 4.66 32.34 -16.83
C LEU A 59 3.55 32.07 -17.86
N GLN A 60 2.77 31.00 -17.71
CA GLN A 60 1.71 30.61 -18.63
C GLN A 60 0.42 31.43 -18.45
N VAL A 61 0.16 31.93 -17.25
CA VAL A 61 -1.01 32.77 -16.95
C VAL A 61 -0.88 34.14 -17.63
N THR A 62 -1.94 34.61 -18.27
CA THR A 62 -1.95 35.93 -18.90
C THR A 62 -2.76 36.92 -18.08
N PRO A 63 -2.19 38.05 -17.62
CA PRO A 63 -0.77 38.39 -17.70
C PRO A 63 0.13 37.53 -16.80
N ALA A 64 1.40 37.37 -17.18
CA ALA A 64 2.38 36.62 -16.39
C ALA A 64 2.50 37.17 -14.98
N ARG A 65 2.72 36.29 -14.02
CA ARG A 65 2.79 36.62 -12.60
C ARG A 65 4.22 36.58 -12.11
N ARG A 66 4.55 37.51 -11.21
CA ARG A 66 5.81 37.45 -10.46
C ARG A 66 5.69 36.37 -9.39
N VAL A 67 6.72 35.56 -9.19
CA VAL A 67 6.81 34.60 -8.08
C VAL A 67 7.84 35.09 -7.08
N LEU A 68 7.50 35.09 -5.81
CA LEU A 68 8.38 35.44 -4.70
C LEU A 68 8.39 34.30 -3.70
N PHE A 69 9.57 33.77 -3.42
CA PHE A 69 9.78 32.68 -2.46
C PHE A 69 10.27 33.23 -1.12
N TRP A 70 9.80 32.65 -0.05
CA TRP A 70 10.19 32.99 1.31
C TRP A 70 10.41 31.72 2.14
N ASP A 71 11.45 31.73 2.95
CA ASP A 71 11.65 30.79 4.03
C ASP A 71 12.04 31.51 5.34
N ILE A 72 11.86 30.82 6.48
CA ILE A 72 12.10 31.43 7.79
C ILE A 72 13.57 31.76 8.07
N VAL A 73 14.50 31.07 7.40
CA VAL A 73 15.95 31.21 7.62
C VAL A 73 16.54 32.33 6.77
N ARG A 74 16.12 32.44 5.52
CA ARG A 74 16.69 33.40 4.55
C ARG A 74 15.83 34.65 4.33
N GLY A 75 14.52 34.56 4.64
CA GLY A 75 13.56 35.61 4.30
C GLY A 75 13.15 35.54 2.83
N TRP A 76 12.67 36.62 2.27
CA TRP A 76 12.31 36.73 0.86
C TRP A 76 13.56 36.67 -0.03
N GLU A 77 13.55 35.86 -1.05
CA GLU A 77 14.72 35.64 -1.92
C GLU A 77 15.25 36.89 -2.61
N ASP A 78 14.36 37.84 -2.93
CA ASP A 78 14.75 39.06 -3.64
C ASP A 78 15.47 40.10 -2.78
N ASN A 79 15.26 40.12 -1.45
CA ASN A 79 15.83 41.18 -0.58
C ASN A 79 16.13 40.74 0.86
N GLY A 80 15.91 39.47 1.20
CA GLY A 80 16.16 38.94 2.55
C GLY A 80 15.24 39.47 3.65
N SER A 81 14.22 40.27 3.32
CA SER A 81 13.29 40.79 4.32
C SER A 81 12.42 39.69 4.92
N GLY A 82 11.89 39.91 6.12
CA GLY A 82 11.06 38.92 6.83
C GLY A 82 11.83 37.70 7.36
N LYS A 83 13.17 37.75 7.40
CA LYS A 83 13.99 36.71 7.99
C LYS A 83 13.65 36.50 9.47
N GLY A 84 13.44 35.23 9.88
CA GLY A 84 13.13 34.84 11.26
C GLY A 84 11.70 35.18 11.71
N SER A 85 10.86 35.80 10.87
CA SER A 85 9.53 36.22 11.26
C SER A 85 8.49 36.01 10.16
N VAL A 86 7.61 35.03 10.39
CA VAL A 86 6.46 34.79 9.50
C VAL A 86 5.54 36.01 9.44
N MET A 87 5.31 36.69 10.57
CA MET A 87 4.47 37.88 10.61
C MET A 87 5.02 39.00 9.72
N ALA A 88 6.34 39.20 9.68
CA ALA A 88 6.96 40.19 8.78
C ALA A 88 6.83 39.76 7.30
N ALA A 89 6.84 38.47 7.02
CA ALA A 89 6.57 37.97 5.67
C ALA A 89 5.13 38.21 5.23
N LEU A 90 4.16 37.96 6.10
CA LEU A 90 2.73 38.21 5.85
C LEU A 90 2.42 39.71 5.70
N ASP A 91 3.05 40.57 6.51
CA ASP A 91 2.94 42.02 6.43
C ASP A 91 3.40 42.56 5.05
N ARG A 92 4.47 41.98 4.48
CA ARG A 92 4.89 42.32 3.11
C ARG A 92 3.83 41.94 2.07
N ILE A 93 3.17 40.79 2.20
CA ILE A 93 2.11 40.35 1.29
C ILE A 93 0.94 41.35 1.33
N SER A 94 0.55 41.78 2.52
CA SER A 94 -0.50 42.81 2.71
C SER A 94 -0.12 44.13 2.03
N LYS A 95 1.09 44.63 2.26
CA LYS A 95 1.58 45.93 1.73
C LYS A 95 1.84 45.96 0.24
N THR A 96 1.97 44.81 -0.43
CA THR A 96 2.13 44.73 -1.90
C THR A 96 0.86 45.29 -2.58
N ALA A 97 1.01 46.04 -3.65
CA ALA A 97 -0.11 46.65 -4.35
C ALA A 97 -1.15 45.62 -4.83
N VAL A 98 -2.44 45.96 -4.71
CA VAL A 98 -3.56 45.04 -5.05
C VAL A 98 -3.56 44.66 -6.53
N GLU A 99 -3.07 45.53 -7.42
CA GLU A 99 -3.02 45.34 -8.86
C GLU A 99 -1.84 44.50 -9.33
N GLU A 100 -0.87 44.19 -8.46
CA GLU A 100 0.28 43.38 -8.81
C GLU A 100 -0.10 41.89 -8.94
N TYR A 101 0.23 41.29 -10.09
CA TYR A 101 0.07 39.88 -10.35
C TYR A 101 1.21 39.09 -9.70
N THR A 102 1.02 38.69 -8.44
CA THR A 102 2.10 38.07 -7.66
C THR A 102 1.64 36.76 -7.00
N ILE A 103 2.49 35.74 -7.07
CA ILE A 103 2.37 34.50 -6.32
C ILE A 103 3.43 34.53 -5.22
N PHE A 104 2.99 34.46 -3.97
CA PHE A 104 3.85 34.39 -2.80
C PHE A 104 3.95 32.96 -2.34
N VAL A 105 5.13 32.38 -2.37
CA VAL A 105 5.40 31.00 -1.95
C VAL A 105 6.05 31.02 -0.58
N LEU A 106 5.39 30.44 0.42
CA LEU A 106 5.86 30.32 1.79
C LEU A 106 6.25 28.87 2.06
N ARG A 107 7.54 28.62 2.26
CA ARG A 107 8.10 27.29 2.49
C ARG A 107 7.95 26.87 3.95
N ASP A 108 7.59 25.63 4.17
CA ASP A 108 7.65 24.92 5.45
C ASP A 108 6.95 25.60 6.62
N LEU A 109 5.73 26.11 6.42
CA LEU A 109 4.93 26.62 7.54
C LEU A 109 4.26 25.53 8.38
N HIS A 110 4.36 24.26 7.99
CA HIS A 110 3.74 23.12 8.66
C HIS A 110 4.03 23.02 10.18
N PRO A 111 5.23 23.37 10.74
CA PRO A 111 5.45 23.32 12.18
C PRO A 111 4.61 24.35 12.95
N ILE A 112 4.33 25.51 12.31
CA ILE A 112 3.49 26.56 12.86
C ILE A 112 2.01 26.16 12.80
N LEU A 113 1.59 25.62 11.66
CA LEU A 113 0.22 25.16 11.42
C LEU A 113 -0.14 23.95 12.30
N ARG A 114 0.84 23.09 12.65
CA ARG A 114 0.67 21.96 13.56
C ARG A 114 0.36 22.36 15.00
N SER A 115 0.89 23.49 15.44
CA SER A 115 0.71 23.98 16.82
C SER A 115 0.06 25.36 16.82
N PRO A 116 -1.19 25.52 16.34
CA PRO A 116 -1.80 26.80 16.05
C PRO A 116 -2.13 27.64 17.30
N TYR A 117 -2.31 27.00 18.45
CA TYR A 117 -2.79 27.65 19.67
C TYR A 117 -1.71 28.19 20.60
N THR A 118 -0.43 28.16 20.16
CA THR A 118 0.65 28.80 20.94
C THR A 118 0.59 30.32 20.77
N GLU A 119 1.05 31.05 21.79
CA GLU A 119 1.08 32.53 21.73
C GLU A 119 1.81 33.09 20.50
N LYS A 120 2.84 32.37 20.02
CA LYS A 120 3.61 32.76 18.84
C LYS A 120 2.89 32.45 17.52
N ASN A 121 2.13 31.39 17.46
CA ASN A 121 1.55 30.87 16.22
C ASN A 121 0.12 31.35 15.98
N ALA A 122 -0.67 31.57 17.04
CA ALA A 122 -2.06 32.07 16.92
C ALA A 122 -2.20 33.36 16.11
N PRO A 123 -1.31 34.38 16.27
CA PRO A 123 -1.34 35.55 15.42
C PRO A 123 -1.10 35.27 13.94
N VAL A 124 -0.21 34.28 13.62
CA VAL A 124 0.07 33.89 12.24
C VAL A 124 -1.15 33.25 11.58
N ILE A 125 -1.84 32.35 12.29
CA ILE A 125 -3.07 31.73 11.81
C ILE A 125 -4.14 32.77 11.55
N ARG A 126 -4.30 33.71 12.48
CA ARG A 126 -5.26 34.80 12.33
C ARG A 126 -4.94 35.70 11.15
N GLU A 127 -3.67 36.03 10.95
CA GLU A 127 -3.24 36.89 9.85
C GLU A 127 -3.39 36.20 8.49
N LEU A 128 -3.04 34.90 8.38
CA LEU A 128 -3.34 34.11 7.18
C LEU A 128 -4.83 34.19 6.82
N ARG A 129 -5.71 34.07 7.80
CA ARG A 129 -7.16 34.17 7.58
C ARG A 129 -7.61 35.58 7.16
N ASN A 130 -6.99 36.65 7.69
CA ASN A 130 -7.25 37.99 7.26
C ASN A 130 -6.84 38.22 5.81
N LEU A 131 -5.60 37.82 5.49
CA LEU A 131 -5.04 37.90 4.14
C LEU A 131 -5.89 37.16 3.11
N THR A 132 -6.34 35.94 3.42
CA THR A 132 -7.21 35.20 2.48
C THR A 132 -8.46 35.99 2.11
N ARG A 133 -9.07 36.71 3.04
CA ARG A 133 -10.24 37.55 2.76
C ARG A 133 -9.91 38.76 1.89
N GLU A 134 -8.78 39.43 2.17
CA GLU A 134 -8.29 40.57 1.39
C GLU A 134 -7.92 40.15 -0.03
N LEU A 135 -7.24 39.03 -0.17
CA LEU A 135 -6.73 38.57 -1.44
C LEU A 135 -7.80 38.06 -2.42
N LYS A 136 -9.01 37.72 -1.94
CA LYS A 136 -10.16 37.38 -2.82
C LYS A 136 -10.49 38.51 -3.83
N ARG A 137 -10.14 39.76 -3.49
CA ARG A 137 -10.36 40.92 -4.34
C ARG A 137 -9.10 41.45 -5.02
N SER A 138 -7.99 40.73 -4.88
CA SER A 138 -6.68 41.10 -5.44
C SER A 138 -6.25 40.15 -6.57
N LYS A 139 -5.12 40.46 -7.17
CA LYS A 139 -4.44 39.60 -8.19
C LYS A 139 -3.29 38.79 -7.59
N LYS A 140 -3.28 38.69 -6.26
CA LYS A 140 -2.25 37.97 -5.49
C LYS A 140 -2.76 36.61 -5.05
N THR A 141 -1.86 35.63 -4.98
CA THR A 141 -2.13 34.28 -4.46
C THR A 141 -1.03 33.88 -3.50
N ILE A 142 -1.38 33.32 -2.36
CA ILE A 142 -0.43 32.70 -1.42
C ILE A 142 -0.41 31.20 -1.69
N VAL A 143 0.78 30.64 -1.80
CA VAL A 143 1.02 29.20 -1.94
C VAL A 143 1.88 28.75 -0.78
N LEU A 144 1.36 27.87 0.05
CA LEU A 144 2.13 27.16 1.07
C LEU A 144 2.74 25.91 0.42
N THR A 145 4.00 25.64 0.65
CA THR A 145 4.67 24.41 0.20
C THR A 145 5.23 23.65 1.38
N SER A 146 5.00 22.35 1.46
CA SER A 146 5.52 21.50 2.52
C SER A 146 5.45 20.02 2.14
N HIS A 147 6.27 19.20 2.82
CA HIS A 147 6.22 17.75 2.70
C HIS A 147 5.08 17.10 3.51
N ALA A 148 4.50 17.82 4.48
CA ALA A 148 3.43 17.32 5.34
C ALA A 148 2.22 18.27 5.31
N LEU A 149 1.03 17.69 5.34
CA LEU A 149 -0.21 18.44 5.47
C LEU A 149 -0.54 18.64 6.95
N GLU A 150 -0.38 19.88 7.41
CA GLU A 150 -0.82 20.32 8.73
C GLU A 150 -1.78 21.51 8.52
N LEU A 151 -3.03 21.34 8.88
CA LEU A 151 -4.06 22.35 8.61
C LEU A 151 -4.95 22.57 9.84
N PRO A 152 -4.84 23.72 10.51
CA PRO A 152 -5.73 24.10 11.63
C PRO A 152 -7.19 24.21 11.18
N GLU A 153 -8.12 23.95 12.09
CA GLU A 153 -9.56 24.03 11.84
C GLU A 153 -9.97 25.39 11.27
N GLU A 154 -9.36 26.47 11.75
CA GLU A 154 -9.64 27.84 11.35
C GLU A 154 -9.34 28.14 9.88
N LEU A 155 -8.47 27.35 9.26
CA LEU A 155 -8.05 27.56 7.88
C LEU A 155 -8.67 26.56 6.90
N LYS A 156 -9.38 25.53 7.35
CA LYS A 156 -9.93 24.47 6.49
C LYS A 156 -10.82 24.98 5.36
N GLU A 157 -11.65 25.96 5.63
CA GLU A 157 -12.55 26.57 4.63
C GLU A 157 -11.84 27.56 3.69
N GLU A 158 -10.67 28.04 4.06
CA GLU A 158 -9.97 29.10 3.32
C GLU A 158 -8.82 28.53 2.46
N VAL A 159 -8.36 27.30 2.75
CA VAL A 159 -7.21 26.68 2.10
C VAL A 159 -7.67 25.60 1.11
N THR A 160 -7.14 25.65 -0.08
CA THR A 160 -7.28 24.54 -1.04
C THR A 160 -6.01 23.71 -1.07
N VAL A 161 -6.14 22.43 -0.67
CA VAL A 161 -5.02 21.49 -0.64
C VAL A 161 -4.84 20.88 -2.02
N VAL A 162 -3.58 20.83 -2.47
CA VAL A 162 -3.17 20.25 -3.75
C VAL A 162 -2.04 19.27 -3.49
N ASP A 163 -2.26 18.01 -3.79
CA ASP A 163 -1.22 16.99 -3.68
C ASP A 163 -0.32 17.03 -4.92
N PHE A 164 1.01 17.05 -4.71
CA PHE A 164 1.99 17.02 -5.77
C PHE A 164 2.24 15.56 -6.22
N PRO A 165 2.07 15.22 -7.49
CA PRO A 165 2.13 13.85 -7.96
C PRO A 165 3.57 13.30 -7.99
N TRP A 166 3.70 12.00 -7.73
CA TRP A 166 4.91 11.25 -7.98
C TRP A 166 5.19 11.16 -9.50
N PRO A 167 6.47 10.98 -9.90
CA PRO A 167 6.82 10.89 -11.30
C PRO A 167 6.13 9.68 -11.96
N ASN A 168 5.49 9.92 -13.10
CA ASN A 168 4.87 8.89 -13.91
C ASN A 168 5.89 8.22 -14.86
N VAL A 169 5.44 7.18 -15.59
CA VAL A 169 6.29 6.43 -16.54
C VAL A 169 6.95 7.33 -17.59
N GLN A 170 6.23 8.32 -18.11
CA GLN A 170 6.76 9.23 -19.14
C GLN A 170 7.84 10.13 -18.56
N GLU A 171 7.60 10.67 -17.39
CA GLU A 171 8.55 11.52 -16.67
C GLU A 171 9.78 10.73 -16.22
N ILE A 172 9.63 9.50 -15.74
CA ILE A 172 10.75 8.60 -15.41
C ILE A 172 11.60 8.33 -16.67
N ASN A 173 10.99 8.05 -17.81
CA ASN A 173 11.73 7.89 -19.06
C ASN A 173 12.50 9.14 -19.43
N HIS A 174 11.90 10.33 -19.26
CA HIS A 174 12.57 11.61 -19.49
C HIS A 174 13.75 11.82 -18.54
N LEU A 175 13.58 11.51 -17.23
CA LEU A 175 14.65 11.58 -16.24
C LEU A 175 15.81 10.65 -16.58
N ILE A 176 15.51 9.40 -16.96
CA ILE A 176 16.55 8.44 -17.41
C ILE A 176 17.30 9.02 -18.61
N SER A 177 16.59 9.55 -19.60
CA SER A 177 17.20 10.14 -20.80
C SER A 177 18.00 11.42 -20.50
N HIS A 178 17.64 12.17 -19.47
CA HIS A 178 18.35 13.39 -19.06
C HIS A 178 19.65 13.09 -18.30
N VAL A 179 19.63 12.04 -17.46
CA VAL A 179 20.81 11.60 -16.70
C VAL A 179 21.85 10.94 -17.61
N VAL A 180 21.39 10.33 -18.71
CA VAL A 180 22.24 9.68 -19.73
C VAL A 180 22.62 10.71 -20.78
N GLU A 181 23.83 11.25 -20.70
CA GLU A 181 24.33 12.26 -21.64
C GLU A 181 24.58 11.70 -23.05
N LYS A 182 24.98 10.42 -23.12
CA LYS A 182 25.29 9.71 -24.36
C LYS A 182 24.46 8.44 -24.52
N PRO A 183 23.88 8.15 -25.69
CA PRO A 183 23.07 6.93 -25.90
C PRO A 183 23.80 5.62 -25.52
N GLU A 184 25.13 5.60 -25.69
CA GLU A 184 25.99 4.45 -25.37
C GLU A 184 26.04 4.11 -23.88
N GLN A 185 25.70 5.06 -23.02
CA GLN A 185 25.66 4.88 -21.57
C GLN A 185 24.42 4.08 -21.10
N LEU A 186 23.41 3.94 -21.93
CA LEU A 186 22.21 3.15 -21.65
C LEU A 186 22.25 1.82 -22.39
N GLN A 187 22.87 0.83 -21.77
CA GLN A 187 22.98 -0.54 -22.31
C GLN A 187 21.89 -1.46 -21.77
N VAL A 188 20.64 -1.07 -21.98
CA VAL A 188 19.47 -1.82 -21.49
C VAL A 188 18.60 -2.18 -22.67
N SER A 189 18.26 -3.47 -22.82
CA SER A 189 17.30 -3.96 -23.83
C SER A 189 15.90 -3.33 -23.64
N GLY A 190 15.05 -3.36 -24.65
CA GLY A 190 13.70 -2.80 -24.53
C GLY A 190 12.92 -3.30 -23.32
N LEU A 191 12.97 -4.61 -23.05
CA LEU A 191 12.33 -5.24 -21.90
C LEU A 191 12.97 -4.80 -20.58
N ALA A 192 14.29 -4.75 -20.50
CA ALA A 192 15.00 -4.33 -19.30
C ALA A 192 14.82 -2.81 -19.04
N LYS A 193 14.64 -1.99 -20.07
CA LYS A 193 14.28 -0.58 -19.90
C LYS A 193 12.90 -0.44 -19.24
N GLU A 194 11.93 -1.23 -19.64
CA GLU A 194 10.62 -1.26 -18.96
C GLU A 194 10.73 -1.70 -17.51
N GLN A 195 11.56 -2.69 -17.21
CA GLN A 195 11.82 -3.13 -15.84
C GLN A 195 12.51 -2.05 -15.01
N LEU A 196 13.48 -1.32 -15.57
CA LEU A 196 14.15 -0.19 -14.93
C LEU A 196 13.13 0.92 -14.58
N VAL A 197 12.26 1.26 -15.54
CA VAL A 197 11.21 2.26 -15.33
C VAL A 197 10.25 1.82 -14.22
N LYS A 198 9.81 0.55 -14.22
CA LYS A 198 8.98 -0.02 -13.15
C LYS A 198 9.69 -0.03 -11.79
N ALA A 199 10.98 -0.30 -11.77
CA ALA A 199 11.77 -0.21 -10.53
C ALA A 199 11.82 1.23 -9.99
N CYS A 200 11.93 2.25 -10.86
CA CYS A 200 11.94 3.66 -10.48
C CYS A 200 10.58 4.20 -10.01
N GLN A 201 9.45 3.58 -10.38
CA GLN A 201 8.13 4.03 -9.93
C GLN A 201 8.03 4.07 -8.40
N GLY A 202 7.46 5.15 -7.85
CA GLY A 202 7.37 5.36 -6.39
C GLY A 202 8.64 5.90 -5.73
N LEU A 203 9.69 6.19 -6.51
CA LEU A 203 10.82 6.99 -6.08
C LEU A 203 10.60 8.46 -6.43
N SER A 204 11.13 9.36 -5.61
CA SER A 204 11.21 10.78 -5.95
C SER A 204 12.18 11.02 -7.11
N ARG A 205 11.99 12.13 -7.84
CA ARG A 205 12.86 12.54 -8.95
C ARG A 205 14.33 12.62 -8.52
N ALA A 206 14.57 13.21 -7.37
CA ALA A 206 15.90 13.32 -6.77
C ALA A 206 16.53 11.96 -6.45
N ARG A 207 15.73 10.97 -5.99
CA ARG A 207 16.24 9.61 -5.73
C ARG A 207 16.53 8.86 -7.02
N ILE A 208 15.65 8.97 -8.02
CA ILE A 208 15.89 8.40 -9.34
C ILE A 208 17.20 8.96 -9.91
N GLY A 209 17.36 10.29 -9.92
CA GLY A 209 18.58 10.93 -10.37
C GLY A 209 19.83 10.43 -9.65
N ARG A 210 19.79 10.34 -8.32
CA ARG A 210 20.93 9.87 -7.52
C ARG A 210 21.32 8.42 -7.77
N VAL A 211 20.34 7.50 -7.86
CA VAL A 211 20.67 6.08 -8.08
C VAL A 211 21.23 5.84 -9.48
N LEU A 212 20.69 6.54 -10.49
CA LEU A 212 21.19 6.47 -11.86
C LEU A 212 22.58 7.12 -11.99
N ALA A 213 22.78 8.29 -11.36
CA ALA A 213 24.10 8.94 -11.32
C ALA A 213 25.14 8.08 -10.62
N LYS A 214 24.77 7.37 -9.56
CA LYS A 214 25.66 6.39 -8.87
C LYS A 214 26.07 5.26 -9.81
N ALA A 215 25.15 4.71 -10.59
CA ALA A 215 25.44 3.66 -11.57
C ALA A 215 26.41 4.17 -12.66
N LEU A 216 26.16 5.37 -13.20
CA LEU A 216 27.04 6.01 -14.18
C LEU A 216 28.43 6.33 -13.63
N ALA A 217 28.52 6.84 -12.40
CA ALA A 217 29.79 7.14 -11.76
C ALA A 217 30.64 5.88 -11.51
N THR A 218 29.98 4.73 -11.26
CA THR A 218 30.68 3.47 -10.97
C THR A 218 31.10 2.71 -12.20
N LYS A 219 30.22 2.65 -13.23
CA LYS A 219 30.39 1.79 -14.42
C LYS A 219 30.42 2.55 -15.74
N GLN A 220 30.22 3.89 -15.73
CA GLN A 220 30.02 4.76 -16.88
C GLN A 220 28.87 4.33 -17.83
N GLN A 221 28.06 3.40 -17.38
CA GLN A 221 26.90 2.87 -18.11
C GLN A 221 25.83 2.38 -17.15
N ILE A 222 24.57 2.36 -17.61
CA ILE A 222 23.42 1.76 -16.93
C ILE A 222 23.08 0.47 -17.65
N ASN A 223 23.02 -0.64 -16.92
CA ASN A 223 22.69 -1.97 -17.44
C ASN A 223 21.67 -2.70 -16.55
N GLU A 224 21.30 -3.92 -16.94
CA GLU A 224 20.28 -4.70 -16.22
C GLU A 224 20.63 -4.98 -14.74
N SER A 225 21.93 -5.06 -14.40
CA SER A 225 22.36 -5.29 -13.01
C SER A 225 22.11 -4.08 -12.09
N ASP A 226 21.83 -2.91 -12.63
CA ASP A 226 21.56 -1.71 -11.85
C ASP A 226 20.10 -1.65 -11.37
N ILE A 227 19.23 -2.48 -11.92
CA ILE A 227 17.83 -2.62 -11.47
C ILE A 227 17.77 -3.03 -10.00
N ASP A 228 18.66 -3.93 -9.56
CA ASP A 228 18.73 -4.35 -8.16
C ASP A 228 19.10 -3.16 -7.25
N GLY A 229 20.02 -2.31 -7.67
CA GLY A 229 20.38 -1.09 -6.94
C GLY A 229 19.24 -0.08 -6.83
N VAL A 230 18.41 0.04 -7.87
CA VAL A 230 17.20 0.87 -7.83
C VAL A 230 16.18 0.27 -6.86
N LEU A 231 16.02 -1.05 -6.84
CA LEU A 231 15.11 -1.74 -5.91
C LEU A 231 15.55 -1.59 -4.45
N GLU A 232 16.87 -1.63 -4.18
CA GLU A 232 17.42 -1.36 -2.84
C GLU A 232 17.13 0.08 -2.38
N GLU A 233 17.34 1.08 -3.24
CA GLU A 233 17.01 2.48 -2.95
C GLU A 233 15.50 2.64 -2.69
N LYS A 234 14.66 1.98 -3.48
CA LYS A 234 13.21 1.96 -3.29
C LYS A 234 12.83 1.35 -1.93
N GLN A 235 13.44 0.23 -1.55
CA GLN A 235 13.22 -0.39 -0.25
C GLN A 235 13.61 0.55 0.89
N GLN A 236 14.73 1.23 0.76
CA GLN A 236 15.19 2.21 1.75
C GLN A 236 14.25 3.41 1.83
N ALA A 237 13.80 3.94 0.69
CA ALA A 237 12.84 5.04 0.61
C ALA A 237 11.53 4.71 1.33
N ILE A 238 10.99 3.54 1.08
CA ILE A 238 9.75 3.06 1.70
C ILE A 238 9.93 2.90 3.21
N ARG A 239 11.05 2.29 3.66
CA ARG A 239 11.36 2.14 5.09
C ARG A 239 11.43 3.49 5.83
N GLN A 240 11.93 4.54 5.19
CA GLN A 240 12.04 5.87 5.79
C GLN A 240 10.67 6.51 6.06
N THR A 241 9.61 6.13 5.36
CA THR A 241 8.26 6.60 5.68
C THR A 241 7.76 6.07 7.02
N GLY A 242 8.29 4.93 7.48
CA GLY A 242 7.91 4.27 8.71
C GLY A 242 6.51 3.64 8.69
N ILE A 243 5.74 3.76 7.61
CA ILE A 243 4.34 3.31 7.50
C ILE A 243 4.24 2.02 6.70
N LEU A 244 5.04 1.91 5.64
CA LEU A 244 5.10 0.76 4.75
C LEU A 244 6.45 0.06 4.83
N GLU A 245 6.42 -1.27 4.69
CA GLU A 245 7.61 -2.09 4.54
C GLU A 245 7.59 -2.76 3.17
N PHE A 246 8.69 -2.65 2.44
CA PHE A 246 8.87 -3.39 1.19
C PHE A 246 9.36 -4.80 1.50
N CYS A 247 8.56 -5.79 1.14
CA CYS A 247 8.89 -7.19 1.41
C CYS A 247 9.46 -7.86 0.15
N ASN A 248 10.76 -8.21 0.19
CA ASN A 248 11.36 -9.10 -0.81
C ASN A 248 11.05 -10.54 -0.44
N TYR A 249 10.11 -11.17 -1.14
CA TYR A 249 9.72 -12.54 -0.90
C TYR A 249 9.79 -13.34 -2.21
N ARG A 250 10.41 -14.53 -2.17
CA ARG A 250 10.62 -15.37 -3.35
C ARG A 250 9.91 -16.74 -3.25
N GLU A 251 8.88 -16.85 -2.41
CA GLU A 251 8.15 -18.11 -2.28
C GLU A 251 6.98 -18.21 -3.26
N SER A 252 6.98 -19.29 -4.04
CA SER A 252 5.92 -19.63 -4.99
C SER A 252 4.70 -20.25 -4.30
N LEU A 253 3.51 -20.18 -4.93
CA LEU A 253 2.32 -20.94 -4.51
C LEU A 253 2.55 -22.45 -4.38
N LYS A 254 3.57 -23.00 -5.04
CA LYS A 254 3.97 -24.40 -4.92
C LYS A 254 4.48 -24.76 -3.50
N ASN A 255 4.95 -23.76 -2.75
CA ASN A 255 5.45 -23.93 -1.39
C ASN A 255 4.34 -23.76 -0.34
N VAL A 256 3.08 -23.63 -0.75
CA VAL A 256 1.91 -23.60 0.13
C VAL A 256 1.20 -24.94 0.01
N GLY A 257 1.12 -25.70 1.10
CA GLY A 257 0.33 -26.93 1.13
C GLY A 257 -1.17 -26.61 1.21
N GLY A 258 -2.02 -27.35 0.47
CA GLY A 258 -3.46 -27.12 0.46
C GLY A 258 -3.91 -25.80 -0.19
N LEU A 259 -5.06 -25.29 0.25
CA LEU A 259 -5.67 -24.01 -0.19
C LEU A 259 -5.98 -23.94 -1.70
N GLU A 260 -6.43 -25.03 -2.29
CA GLU A 260 -6.57 -25.18 -3.75
C GLU A 260 -7.55 -24.18 -4.37
N ASN A 261 -8.65 -23.84 -3.70
CA ASN A 261 -9.62 -22.85 -4.20
C ASN A 261 -9.00 -21.45 -4.28
N LEU A 262 -8.21 -21.07 -3.25
CA LEU A 262 -7.49 -19.80 -3.24
C LEU A 262 -6.42 -19.78 -4.35
N LYS A 263 -5.64 -20.84 -4.49
CA LYS A 263 -4.62 -20.97 -5.55
C LYS A 263 -5.23 -20.86 -6.94
N GLN A 264 -6.34 -21.53 -7.19
CA GLN A 264 -7.06 -21.44 -8.45
C GLN A 264 -7.56 -20.01 -8.71
N TRP A 265 -8.13 -19.36 -7.71
CA TRP A 265 -8.62 -17.99 -7.81
C TRP A 265 -7.49 -17.01 -8.13
N VAL A 266 -6.33 -17.16 -7.51
CA VAL A 266 -5.11 -16.35 -7.75
C VAL A 266 -4.60 -16.55 -9.17
N LYS A 267 -4.49 -17.80 -9.64
CA LYS A 267 -4.04 -18.13 -11.01
C LYS A 267 -4.96 -17.53 -12.08
N MET A 268 -6.28 -17.59 -11.89
CA MET A 268 -7.25 -17.01 -12.83
C MET A 268 -7.10 -15.49 -13.01
N ARG A 269 -6.46 -14.80 -12.06
CA ARG A 269 -6.28 -13.34 -12.05
C ARG A 269 -4.85 -12.90 -12.27
N GLN A 270 -3.97 -13.83 -12.60
CA GLN A 270 -2.52 -13.57 -12.74
C GLN A 270 -2.22 -12.42 -13.70
N ASP A 271 -2.93 -12.35 -14.82
CA ASP A 271 -2.69 -11.37 -15.87
C ASP A 271 -3.63 -10.14 -15.80
N ALA A 272 -4.43 -10.02 -14.71
CA ALA A 272 -5.44 -8.97 -14.60
C ALA A 272 -4.87 -7.53 -14.57
N PHE A 273 -3.57 -7.35 -14.29
CA PHE A 273 -2.89 -6.05 -14.27
C PHE A 273 -2.15 -5.72 -15.57
N THR A 274 -2.28 -6.56 -16.61
CA THR A 274 -1.65 -6.33 -17.91
C THR A 274 -2.45 -5.34 -18.76
N ASP A 275 -1.77 -4.72 -19.74
CA ASP A 275 -2.46 -3.85 -20.70
C ASP A 275 -3.42 -4.63 -21.61
N GLU A 276 -3.17 -5.92 -21.83
CA GLU A 276 -4.07 -6.82 -22.56
C GLU A 276 -5.38 -6.99 -21.81
N ALA A 277 -5.36 -7.28 -20.51
CA ALA A 277 -6.55 -7.39 -19.68
C ALA A 277 -7.38 -6.08 -19.70
N ARG A 278 -6.70 -4.93 -19.64
CA ARG A 278 -7.32 -3.61 -19.73
C ARG A 278 -8.02 -3.38 -21.07
N ARG A 279 -7.37 -3.74 -22.19
CA ARG A 279 -7.97 -3.67 -23.53
C ARG A 279 -9.16 -4.62 -23.69
N TYR A 280 -9.11 -5.76 -23.02
CA TYR A 280 -10.21 -6.73 -23.00
C TYR A 280 -11.41 -6.25 -22.17
N GLY A 281 -11.24 -5.21 -21.34
CA GLY A 281 -12.26 -4.63 -20.47
C GLY A 281 -12.33 -5.23 -19.07
N ILE A 282 -11.28 -5.96 -18.63
CA ILE A 282 -11.20 -6.51 -17.28
C ILE A 282 -10.86 -5.37 -16.31
N PRO A 283 -11.69 -5.10 -15.26
CA PRO A 283 -11.38 -4.11 -14.25
C PRO A 283 -10.21 -4.58 -13.38
N ASN A 284 -9.43 -3.63 -12.85
CA ASN A 284 -8.37 -3.93 -11.89
C ASN A 284 -8.96 -4.65 -10.65
N PRO A 285 -8.42 -5.81 -10.25
CA PRO A 285 -8.83 -6.45 -9.00
C PRO A 285 -8.58 -5.53 -7.80
N LYS A 286 -9.53 -5.50 -6.86
CA LYS A 286 -9.48 -4.61 -5.70
C LYS A 286 -8.72 -5.22 -4.52
N GLY A 287 -9.04 -6.47 -4.20
CA GLY A 287 -8.39 -7.14 -3.09
C GLY A 287 -9.10 -8.39 -2.60
N VAL A 288 -8.50 -9.04 -1.62
CA VAL A 288 -9.00 -10.24 -0.96
C VAL A 288 -8.87 -10.11 0.55
N LEU A 289 -9.89 -10.57 1.28
CA LEU A 289 -9.85 -10.71 2.72
C LEU A 289 -9.68 -12.19 3.09
N LEU A 290 -8.62 -12.50 3.84
CA LEU A 290 -8.29 -13.84 4.33
C LEU A 290 -8.65 -13.95 5.81
N VAL A 291 -9.66 -14.73 6.12
CA VAL A 291 -10.17 -14.93 7.48
C VAL A 291 -9.87 -16.34 7.96
N GLY A 292 -9.42 -16.50 9.18
CA GLY A 292 -9.14 -17.80 9.78
C GLY A 292 -8.35 -17.68 11.08
N ILE A 293 -8.15 -18.78 11.76
CA ILE A 293 -7.33 -18.82 12.98
C ILE A 293 -5.84 -18.65 12.67
N GLN A 294 -5.04 -18.43 13.70
CA GLN A 294 -3.58 -18.34 13.56
C GLN A 294 -3.00 -19.64 13.00
N GLY A 295 -1.92 -19.54 12.23
CA GLY A 295 -1.21 -20.70 11.68
C GLY A 295 -1.82 -21.35 10.45
N THR A 296 -2.98 -20.86 9.92
CA THR A 296 -3.64 -21.41 8.73
C THR A 296 -3.09 -20.91 7.39
N GLY A 297 -1.98 -20.15 7.38
CA GLY A 297 -1.30 -19.73 6.16
C GLY A 297 -1.76 -18.39 5.57
N LYS A 298 -2.54 -17.56 6.29
CA LYS A 298 -3.02 -16.25 5.81
C LYS A 298 -1.91 -15.33 5.35
N SER A 299 -0.92 -15.08 6.21
CA SER A 299 0.22 -14.20 5.91
C SER A 299 1.14 -14.78 4.84
N LEU A 300 1.27 -16.12 4.77
CA LEU A 300 1.99 -16.81 3.71
C LEU A 300 1.27 -16.62 2.36
N SER A 301 -0.06 -16.70 2.34
CA SER A 301 -0.86 -16.48 1.14
C SER A 301 -0.68 -15.06 0.57
N ALA A 302 -0.60 -14.03 1.42
CA ALA A 302 -0.33 -12.66 0.95
C ALA A 302 1.00 -12.56 0.20
N LYS A 303 2.05 -13.17 0.76
CA LYS A 303 3.40 -13.19 0.17
C LYS A 303 3.44 -13.97 -1.14
N THR A 304 2.77 -15.11 -1.18
CA THR A 304 2.76 -15.96 -2.39
C THR A 304 1.90 -15.38 -3.52
N ILE A 305 0.82 -14.64 -3.23
CA ILE A 305 0.04 -13.91 -4.24
C ILE A 305 0.92 -12.88 -4.94
N ALA A 306 1.67 -12.08 -4.19
CA ALA A 306 2.56 -11.07 -4.76
C ALA A 306 3.66 -11.71 -5.63
N CYS A 307 4.24 -12.82 -5.17
CA CYS A 307 5.26 -13.56 -5.91
C CYS A 307 4.71 -14.16 -7.21
N GLU A 308 3.53 -14.79 -7.18
CA GLU A 308 2.89 -15.40 -8.34
C GLU A 308 2.55 -14.37 -9.42
N TRP A 309 2.05 -13.21 -9.01
CA TRP A 309 1.74 -12.11 -9.93
C TRP A 309 2.96 -11.25 -10.29
N ARG A 310 4.14 -11.55 -9.70
CA ARG A 310 5.38 -10.78 -9.88
C ARG A 310 5.22 -9.29 -9.58
N LEU A 311 4.43 -8.99 -8.55
CA LEU A 311 4.18 -7.63 -8.10
C LEU A 311 4.96 -7.32 -6.83
N PRO A 312 5.37 -6.05 -6.62
CA PRO A 312 5.94 -5.61 -5.36
C PRO A 312 4.97 -5.86 -4.20
N LEU A 313 5.48 -6.35 -3.06
CA LEU A 313 4.72 -6.54 -1.83
C LEU A 313 5.03 -5.42 -0.84
N LEU A 314 4.01 -4.66 -0.49
CA LEU A 314 4.07 -3.61 0.52
C LEU A 314 3.29 -4.07 1.75
N ARG A 315 3.93 -4.16 2.90
CA ARG A 315 3.26 -4.46 4.17
C ARG A 315 2.92 -3.17 4.89
N LEU A 316 1.67 -3.02 5.29
CA LEU A 316 1.20 -1.90 6.10
C LEU A 316 1.44 -2.21 7.59
N ASP A 317 2.16 -1.34 8.27
CA ASP A 317 2.27 -1.36 9.74
C ASP A 317 1.07 -0.62 10.34
N THR A 318 0.05 -1.40 10.70
CA THR A 318 -1.19 -0.86 11.28
C THR A 318 -0.95 -0.19 12.64
N GLY A 319 0.02 -0.66 13.43
CA GLY A 319 0.37 -0.06 14.72
C GLY A 319 0.90 1.36 14.57
N ARG A 320 1.77 1.58 13.58
CA ARG A 320 2.32 2.91 13.29
C ARG A 320 1.32 3.84 12.59
N LEU A 321 0.40 3.27 11.81
CA LEU A 321 -0.62 4.06 11.14
C LEU A 321 -1.60 4.71 12.14
N PHE A 322 -1.98 3.97 13.20
CA PHE A 322 -3.00 4.38 14.17
C PHE A 322 -2.43 4.82 15.53
N GLY A 323 -1.13 4.65 15.77
CA GLY A 323 -0.46 4.92 17.05
C GLY A 323 0.08 6.35 17.23
N GLY A 324 -0.42 7.34 16.50
CA GLY A 324 0.07 8.72 16.52
C GLY A 324 -0.88 9.71 17.21
N ILE A 325 -0.37 10.94 17.43
CA ILE A 325 -1.16 12.07 17.92
C ILE A 325 -2.28 12.41 16.92
N VAL A 326 -3.40 12.93 17.40
CA VAL A 326 -4.53 13.37 16.58
C VAL A 326 -4.08 14.31 15.45
N GLY A 327 -4.42 13.98 14.20
CA GLY A 327 -3.99 14.71 12.99
C GLY A 327 -2.85 14.03 12.21
N GLU A 328 -1.90 13.38 12.87
CA GLU A 328 -0.81 12.66 12.18
C GLU A 328 -1.32 11.42 11.43
N SER A 329 -2.31 10.73 11.99
CA SER A 329 -2.83 9.48 11.40
C SER A 329 -3.53 9.71 10.06
N GLU A 330 -4.27 10.81 9.90
CA GLU A 330 -4.90 11.17 8.60
C GLU A 330 -3.84 11.50 7.54
N SER A 331 -2.78 12.23 7.91
CA SER A 331 -1.65 12.54 7.03
C SER A 331 -0.91 11.27 6.62
N ARG A 332 -0.70 10.33 7.55
CA ARG A 332 -0.05 9.03 7.29
C ARG A 332 -0.86 8.14 6.34
N VAL A 333 -2.19 8.09 6.49
CA VAL A 333 -3.05 7.35 5.54
C VAL A 333 -2.95 7.94 4.14
N ARG A 334 -3.01 9.27 4.01
CA ARG A 334 -2.86 9.94 2.71
C ARG A 334 -1.48 9.64 2.09
N GLN A 335 -0.42 9.73 2.87
CA GLN A 335 0.94 9.42 2.40
C GLN A 335 1.08 7.94 1.99
N MET A 336 0.49 7.01 2.75
CA MET A 336 0.46 5.59 2.42
C MET A 336 -0.26 5.34 1.09
N ILE A 337 -1.44 5.95 0.90
CA ILE A 337 -2.23 5.83 -0.33
C ILE A 337 -1.41 6.35 -1.52
N GLN A 338 -0.88 7.56 -1.43
CA GLN A 338 -0.08 8.16 -2.50
C GLN A 338 1.12 7.29 -2.87
N LEU A 339 1.81 6.73 -1.87
CA LEU A 339 2.96 5.87 -2.11
C LEU A 339 2.56 4.53 -2.74
N ALA A 340 1.49 3.89 -2.25
CA ALA A 340 0.98 2.65 -2.83
C ALA A 340 0.56 2.84 -4.30
N GLU A 341 -0.13 3.94 -4.61
CA GLU A 341 -0.54 4.28 -5.98
C GLU A 341 0.64 4.63 -6.89
N ALA A 342 1.67 5.30 -6.36
CA ALA A 342 2.88 5.60 -7.11
C ALA A 342 3.70 4.35 -7.47
N ILE A 343 3.63 3.31 -6.62
CA ILE A 343 4.33 2.03 -6.83
C ILE A 343 3.50 1.07 -7.71
N ALA A 344 2.22 1.33 -7.89
CA ALA A 344 1.31 0.45 -8.61
C ALA A 344 1.81 0.11 -10.04
N PRO A 345 1.61 -1.14 -10.51
CA PRO A 345 0.85 -2.21 -9.87
C PRO A 345 1.60 -2.87 -8.72
N CYS A 346 0.94 -3.05 -7.56
CA CYS A 346 1.53 -3.64 -6.36
C CYS A 346 0.49 -4.37 -5.50
N VAL A 347 0.97 -5.21 -4.59
CA VAL A 347 0.16 -5.84 -3.54
C VAL A 347 0.37 -5.09 -2.23
N LEU A 348 -0.70 -4.56 -1.65
CA LEU A 348 -0.71 -3.95 -0.33
C LEU A 348 -1.23 -4.99 0.69
N TRP A 349 -0.36 -5.46 1.55
CA TRP A 349 -0.69 -6.43 2.58
C TRP A 349 -0.97 -5.73 3.91
N ILE A 350 -2.20 -5.91 4.41
CA ILE A 350 -2.65 -5.41 5.71
C ILE A 350 -2.80 -6.62 6.63
N ASP A 351 -1.79 -6.84 7.46
CA ASP A 351 -1.79 -7.97 8.39
C ASP A 351 -2.59 -7.65 9.64
N GLU A 352 -3.40 -8.62 10.08
CA GLU A 352 -4.22 -8.54 11.29
C GLU A 352 -5.05 -7.24 11.37
N ILE A 353 -5.80 -6.96 10.31
CA ILE A 353 -6.62 -5.74 10.21
C ILE A 353 -7.62 -5.62 11.39
N ASP A 354 -8.05 -6.73 11.96
CA ASP A 354 -8.90 -6.80 13.15
C ASP A 354 -8.24 -6.19 14.39
N LYS A 355 -6.93 -6.35 14.60
CA LYS A 355 -6.22 -5.71 15.71
C LYS A 355 -6.26 -4.19 15.63
N ALA A 356 -6.16 -3.67 14.42
CA ALA A 356 -6.28 -2.24 14.17
C ALA A 356 -7.65 -1.69 14.59
N PHE A 357 -8.73 -2.46 14.34
CA PHE A 357 -10.08 -2.11 14.79
C PHE A 357 -10.29 -2.32 16.29
N GLY A 358 -9.69 -3.35 16.87
CA GLY A 358 -9.77 -3.62 18.31
C GLY A 358 -9.23 -2.46 19.16
N ASN A 359 -8.14 -1.87 18.76
CA ASN A 359 -7.54 -0.70 19.41
C ASN A 359 -8.47 0.54 19.37
N ILE A 360 -9.29 0.67 18.32
CA ILE A 360 -10.26 1.76 18.16
C ILE A 360 -11.45 1.60 19.11
N ILE A 361 -11.89 0.38 19.33
CA ILE A 361 -13.06 0.08 20.16
C ILE A 361 -12.70 0.14 21.66
N SER A 362 -11.48 -0.25 22.02
CA SER A 362 -10.99 -0.32 23.42
C SER A 362 -10.30 0.96 23.90
N GLY A 363 -9.92 1.87 23.01
CA GLY A 363 -9.35 3.17 23.35
C GLY A 363 -10.43 4.10 23.93
N GLY A 364 -10.14 4.71 25.11
CA GLY A 364 -11.08 5.59 25.80
C GLY A 364 -11.54 6.80 24.95
N ASP A 365 -12.58 7.47 25.40
CA ASP A 365 -13.40 8.50 24.70
C ASP A 365 -12.65 9.61 23.90
N GLY A 366 -11.35 9.81 24.10
CA GLY A 366 -10.59 10.89 23.46
C GLY A 366 -10.02 10.55 22.06
N ASP A 367 -9.74 9.27 21.76
CA ASP A 367 -9.00 8.88 20.54
C ASP A 367 -9.85 8.08 19.51
N SER A 368 -11.02 7.60 19.95
CA SER A 368 -11.89 6.74 19.13
C SER A 368 -12.46 7.41 17.90
N GLY A 369 -12.70 8.73 17.95
CA GLY A 369 -13.26 9.49 16.82
C GLY A 369 -12.29 9.70 15.66
N THR A 370 -11.00 9.90 15.96
CA THR A 370 -9.96 10.12 14.95
C THR A 370 -9.62 8.81 14.24
N SER A 371 -9.42 7.75 14.99
CA SER A 371 -9.13 6.42 14.42
C SER A 371 -10.27 5.93 13.52
N ARG A 372 -11.53 6.20 13.88
CA ARG A 372 -12.70 5.87 13.04
C ARG A 372 -12.71 6.65 11.72
N ARG A 373 -12.34 7.96 11.74
CA ARG A 373 -12.23 8.78 10.52
C ARG A 373 -11.11 8.30 9.59
N VAL A 374 -9.96 7.97 10.16
CA VAL A 374 -8.81 7.43 9.44
C VAL A 374 -9.18 6.14 8.70
N PHE A 375 -9.86 5.22 9.39
CA PHE A 375 -10.38 3.99 8.75
C PHE A 375 -11.44 4.28 7.69
N GLY A 376 -12.33 5.22 7.95
CA GLY A 376 -13.31 5.66 6.95
C GLY A 376 -12.64 6.08 5.65
N SER A 377 -11.56 6.87 5.74
CA SER A 377 -10.76 7.29 4.58
C SER A 377 -10.14 6.11 3.84
N LEU A 378 -9.58 5.13 4.57
CA LEU A 378 -9.01 3.92 3.96
C LEU A 378 -10.08 3.09 3.24
N ILE A 379 -11.25 2.87 3.88
CA ILE A 379 -12.37 2.11 3.30
C ILE A 379 -12.92 2.83 2.05
N THR A 380 -13.05 4.15 2.11
CA THR A 380 -13.50 4.95 0.96
C THR A 380 -12.51 4.82 -0.20
N TRP A 381 -11.21 4.96 0.08
CA TRP A 381 -10.19 4.74 -0.94
C TRP A 381 -10.24 3.32 -1.53
N MET A 382 -10.38 2.28 -0.71
CA MET A 382 -10.52 0.90 -1.20
C MET A 382 -11.69 0.74 -2.18
N GLN A 383 -12.78 1.45 -1.95
CA GLN A 383 -13.97 1.42 -2.80
C GLN A 383 -13.77 2.19 -4.11
N GLU A 384 -13.17 3.39 -4.05
CA GLU A 384 -13.12 4.36 -5.14
C GLU A 384 -11.85 4.24 -5.99
N LYS A 385 -10.79 3.60 -5.47
CA LYS A 385 -9.52 3.50 -6.17
C LYS A 385 -9.65 2.90 -7.57
N THR A 386 -9.04 3.56 -8.53
CA THR A 386 -8.88 3.08 -9.92
C THR A 386 -7.45 2.58 -10.18
N SER A 387 -6.52 2.91 -9.28
CA SER A 387 -5.13 2.49 -9.33
C SER A 387 -4.99 0.97 -9.17
N PRO A 388 -4.06 0.31 -9.87
CA PRO A 388 -3.85 -1.13 -9.81
C PRO A 388 -3.10 -1.56 -8.53
N VAL A 389 -3.65 -1.19 -7.37
CA VAL A 389 -3.19 -1.63 -6.04
C VAL A 389 -4.09 -2.77 -5.59
N PHE A 390 -3.54 -3.97 -5.43
CA PHE A 390 -4.29 -5.13 -4.92
C PHE A 390 -4.13 -5.25 -3.41
N ILE A 391 -5.23 -5.28 -2.67
CA ILE A 391 -5.19 -5.33 -1.21
C ILE A 391 -5.37 -6.77 -0.74
N VAL A 392 -4.43 -7.27 0.07
CA VAL A 392 -4.58 -8.53 0.78
C VAL A 392 -4.67 -8.22 2.27
N ALA A 393 -5.85 -8.33 2.83
CA ALA A 393 -6.06 -8.15 4.27
C ALA A 393 -6.18 -9.52 4.95
N THR A 394 -5.61 -9.65 6.17
CA THR A 394 -5.76 -10.84 7.01
C THR A 394 -6.51 -10.50 8.29
N ALA A 395 -7.35 -11.40 8.79
CA ALA A 395 -8.07 -11.23 10.04
C ALA A 395 -8.17 -12.55 10.82
N ASN A 396 -8.04 -12.47 12.15
CA ASN A 396 -8.24 -13.58 13.08
C ASN A 396 -9.59 -13.47 13.79
N ASN A 397 -10.10 -12.26 14.00
CA ASN A 397 -11.36 -12.00 14.67
C ASN A 397 -12.27 -11.11 13.82
N VAL A 398 -13.29 -11.68 13.26
CA VAL A 398 -14.23 -11.01 12.36
C VAL A 398 -15.31 -10.19 13.07
N ARG A 399 -15.56 -10.45 14.35
CA ARG A 399 -16.59 -9.75 15.15
C ARG A 399 -16.26 -8.27 15.37
N ILE A 400 -14.98 -7.93 15.28
CA ILE A 400 -14.48 -6.56 15.45
C ILE A 400 -14.51 -5.78 14.14
N LEU A 401 -14.57 -6.49 13.00
CA LEU A 401 -14.58 -5.84 11.68
C LEU A 401 -15.90 -5.12 11.42
N PRO A 402 -15.87 -3.86 10.98
CA PRO A 402 -17.08 -3.14 10.64
C PRO A 402 -17.77 -3.78 9.42
N ALA A 403 -19.11 -3.82 9.46
CA ALA A 403 -19.92 -4.39 8.38
C ALA A 403 -19.66 -3.72 7.02
N GLU A 404 -19.25 -2.45 7.04
CA GLU A 404 -18.87 -1.71 5.84
C GLU A 404 -17.71 -2.37 5.10
N LEU A 405 -16.69 -2.87 5.80
CA LEU A 405 -15.54 -3.54 5.19
C LEU A 405 -15.92 -4.83 4.46
N LEU A 406 -16.93 -5.53 4.95
CA LEU A 406 -17.39 -6.82 4.42
C LEU A 406 -18.35 -6.69 3.22
N ARG A 407 -18.81 -5.46 2.91
CA ARG A 407 -19.70 -5.24 1.76
C ARG A 407 -18.97 -5.44 0.45
N LYS A 408 -19.69 -6.00 -0.54
CA LYS A 408 -19.20 -6.15 -1.92
C LYS A 408 -18.72 -4.81 -2.50
N GLY A 409 -17.65 -4.87 -3.28
CA GLY A 409 -17.06 -3.69 -3.92
C GLY A 409 -15.83 -3.13 -3.24
N ARG A 410 -15.43 -3.65 -2.05
CA ARG A 410 -14.16 -3.34 -1.36
C ARG A 410 -13.14 -4.45 -1.55
N PHE A 411 -13.56 -5.68 -1.28
CA PHE A 411 -12.85 -6.89 -1.66
C PHE A 411 -13.59 -7.59 -2.79
N ASP A 412 -12.86 -8.22 -3.69
CA ASP A 412 -13.42 -9.05 -4.76
C ASP A 412 -13.92 -10.38 -4.19
N GLU A 413 -13.22 -10.88 -3.15
CA GLU A 413 -13.56 -12.14 -2.51
C GLU A 413 -13.15 -12.15 -1.03
N ILE A 414 -13.88 -12.92 -0.23
CA ILE A 414 -13.55 -13.23 1.17
C ILE A 414 -13.30 -14.72 1.24
N PHE A 415 -12.08 -15.12 1.66
CA PHE A 415 -11.73 -16.51 1.86
C PHE A 415 -11.66 -16.87 3.33
N PHE A 416 -12.32 -17.98 3.67
CA PHE A 416 -12.20 -18.62 4.97
C PHE A 416 -11.13 -19.70 4.90
N LEU A 417 -10.08 -19.57 5.73
CA LEU A 417 -9.00 -20.52 5.92
C LEU A 417 -9.24 -21.32 7.20
N ASN A 418 -9.67 -22.55 7.04
CA ASN A 418 -9.86 -23.50 8.15
C ASN A 418 -8.55 -24.23 8.49
N LEU A 419 -8.58 -25.06 9.53
CA LEU A 419 -7.55 -26.05 9.76
C LEU A 419 -7.44 -26.98 8.55
N PRO A 420 -6.22 -27.43 8.21
CA PRO A 420 -6.01 -28.27 7.03
C PRO A 420 -6.65 -29.66 7.20
N SER A 421 -7.28 -30.15 6.15
CA SER A 421 -7.74 -31.54 6.01
C SER A 421 -6.56 -32.51 6.03
N GLU A 422 -6.83 -33.82 6.15
CA GLU A 422 -5.77 -34.83 6.16
C GLU A 422 -4.88 -34.77 4.89
N SER A 423 -5.50 -34.62 3.72
CA SER A 423 -4.76 -34.45 2.47
C SER A 423 -3.92 -33.17 2.42
N GLU A 424 -4.45 -32.08 2.93
CA GLU A 424 -3.71 -30.82 3.00
C GLU A 424 -2.57 -30.89 4.01
N ARG A 425 -2.73 -31.60 5.14
CA ARG A 425 -1.63 -31.86 6.09
C ARG A 425 -0.51 -32.68 5.44
N GLN A 426 -0.85 -33.69 4.62
CA GLN A 426 0.16 -34.43 3.84
C GLN A 426 0.95 -33.48 2.92
N ASP A 427 0.27 -32.59 2.21
CA ASP A 427 0.91 -31.59 1.35
C ASP A 427 1.80 -30.64 2.15
N ILE A 428 1.36 -30.20 3.34
CA ILE A 428 2.15 -29.32 4.21
C ILE A 428 3.41 -30.03 4.72
N PHE A 429 3.31 -31.27 5.23
CA PHE A 429 4.48 -32.08 5.60
C PHE A 429 5.42 -32.27 4.41
N LYS A 430 4.88 -32.59 3.24
CA LYS A 430 5.66 -32.75 2.02
C LYS A 430 6.46 -31.49 1.68
N VAL A 431 5.84 -30.31 1.74
CA VAL A 431 6.50 -29.03 1.46
C VAL A 431 7.65 -28.79 2.42
N HIS A 432 7.44 -28.93 3.73
CA HIS A 432 8.48 -28.70 4.73
C HIS A 432 9.61 -29.72 4.64
N LEU A 433 9.29 -31.00 4.50
CA LEU A 433 10.29 -32.08 4.37
C LEU A 433 11.07 -31.99 3.06
N GLN A 434 10.43 -31.64 1.95
CA GLN A 434 11.10 -31.46 0.67
C GLN A 434 12.09 -30.29 0.71
N ARG A 435 11.78 -29.22 1.45
CA ARG A 435 12.70 -28.10 1.65
C ARG A 435 13.91 -28.48 2.49
N LEU A 436 13.73 -29.32 3.51
CA LEU A 436 14.78 -29.73 4.45
C LEU A 436 15.60 -30.93 3.96
N ARG A 437 14.96 -31.89 3.30
CA ARG A 437 15.55 -33.17 2.83
C ARG A 437 15.05 -33.51 1.43
N PRO A 438 15.41 -32.72 0.40
CA PRO A 438 14.87 -32.89 -0.96
C PRO A 438 15.10 -34.26 -1.56
N THR A 439 16.23 -34.92 -1.21
CA THR A 439 16.61 -36.26 -1.74
C THR A 439 16.00 -37.41 -0.96
N ARG A 440 15.50 -37.16 0.26
CA ARG A 440 15.03 -38.20 1.19
C ARG A 440 13.53 -38.15 1.47
N LEU A 441 12.75 -37.43 0.68
CA LEU A 441 11.31 -37.28 0.91
C LEU A 441 10.57 -38.64 0.96
N ARG A 442 11.06 -39.64 0.22
CA ARG A 442 10.45 -40.96 0.18
C ARG A 442 10.67 -41.79 1.46
N ASP A 443 11.60 -41.38 2.32
CA ASP A 443 11.91 -42.04 3.58
C ASP A 443 10.88 -41.69 4.68
N PHE A 444 10.03 -40.71 4.45
CA PHE A 444 9.04 -40.23 5.41
C PHE A 444 7.64 -40.74 5.07
N ASP A 445 6.95 -41.30 6.08
CA ASP A 445 5.55 -41.71 5.97
C ASP A 445 4.61 -40.50 6.18
N LEU A 446 4.29 -39.82 5.08
CA LEU A 446 3.46 -38.63 5.09
C LEU A 446 2.02 -38.94 5.51
N GLU A 447 1.51 -40.15 5.28
CA GLU A 447 0.15 -40.54 5.61
C GLU A 447 0.00 -40.71 7.12
N ILE A 448 0.91 -41.40 7.78
CA ILE A 448 0.94 -41.56 9.24
C ILE A 448 1.11 -40.19 9.91
N LEU A 449 2.07 -39.36 9.45
CA LEU A 449 2.28 -38.01 9.99
C LEU A 449 1.01 -37.17 9.91
N ALA A 450 0.32 -37.18 8.77
CA ALA A 450 -0.90 -36.40 8.60
C ALA A 450 -2.06 -36.89 9.45
N LYS A 451 -2.19 -38.20 9.67
CA LYS A 451 -3.20 -38.78 10.56
C LYS A 451 -2.96 -38.40 12.02
N CYS A 452 -1.71 -38.55 12.50
CA CYS A 452 -1.35 -38.23 13.89
C CYS A 452 -1.43 -36.73 14.19
N ALA A 453 -1.25 -35.85 13.20
CA ALA A 453 -1.34 -34.40 13.33
C ALA A 453 -2.78 -33.86 13.13
N GLU A 454 -3.81 -34.62 13.53
CA GLU A 454 -5.21 -34.17 13.48
C GLU A 454 -5.39 -32.87 14.26
N ASN A 455 -6.12 -31.91 13.69
CA ASN A 455 -6.37 -30.56 14.24
C ASN A 455 -5.13 -29.65 14.36
N PHE A 456 -3.99 -30.01 13.77
CA PHE A 456 -2.83 -29.13 13.69
C PHE A 456 -3.02 -28.11 12.57
N SER A 457 -2.62 -26.87 12.84
CA SER A 457 -2.47 -25.82 11.85
C SER A 457 -1.18 -26.02 11.01
N GLY A 458 -1.06 -25.32 9.89
CA GLY A 458 0.16 -25.38 9.07
C GLY A 458 1.42 -24.94 9.82
N ALA A 459 1.32 -23.95 10.70
CA ALA A 459 2.44 -23.49 11.51
C ALA A 459 2.86 -24.53 12.58
N GLU A 460 1.91 -25.24 13.16
CA GLU A 460 2.21 -26.32 14.12
C GLU A 460 2.86 -27.51 13.42
N ILE A 461 2.45 -27.83 12.19
CA ILE A 461 3.12 -28.86 11.36
C ILE A 461 4.56 -28.45 11.07
N GLU A 462 4.82 -27.20 10.71
CA GLU A 462 6.19 -26.71 10.55
C GLU A 462 7.00 -26.86 11.83
N GLN A 463 6.42 -26.49 12.97
CA GLN A 463 7.09 -26.55 14.29
C GLN A 463 7.45 -28.00 14.67
N VAL A 464 6.54 -28.96 14.53
CA VAL A 464 6.85 -30.37 14.90
C VAL A 464 7.91 -30.99 13.99
N VAL A 465 8.01 -30.56 12.75
CA VAL A 465 9.11 -30.96 11.85
C VAL A 465 10.45 -30.39 12.34
N ILE A 466 10.47 -29.13 12.78
CA ILE A 466 11.66 -28.48 13.35
C ILE A 466 12.05 -29.15 14.66
N ASP A 467 11.10 -29.44 15.53
CA ASP A 467 11.36 -30.13 16.81
C ASP A 467 11.89 -31.55 16.59
N GLY A 468 11.38 -32.26 15.58
CA GLY A 468 11.92 -33.54 15.12
C GLY A 468 13.39 -33.43 14.68
N LEU A 469 13.75 -32.34 13.97
CA LEU A 469 15.15 -32.08 13.60
C LEU A 469 16.05 -31.90 14.84
N TYR A 470 15.60 -31.16 15.86
CA TYR A 470 16.36 -31.00 17.11
C TYR A 470 16.55 -32.34 17.82
N ARG A 471 15.53 -33.20 17.86
CA ARG A 471 15.62 -34.56 18.43
C ARG A 471 16.63 -35.41 17.70
N ALA A 472 16.53 -35.44 16.36
CA ALA A 472 17.48 -36.21 15.51
C ALA A 472 18.91 -35.68 15.70
N PHE A 473 19.10 -34.36 15.69
CA PHE A 473 20.41 -33.73 15.86
C PHE A 473 21.04 -33.99 17.24
N GLY A 474 20.23 -34.12 18.30
CA GLY A 474 20.67 -34.48 19.64
C GLY A 474 21.09 -35.95 19.80
N THR A 475 20.75 -36.81 18.83
CA THR A 475 21.01 -38.25 18.89
C THR A 475 22.27 -38.59 18.12
N PHE A 476 23.17 -39.38 18.74
CA PHE A 476 24.40 -39.89 18.13
C PHE A 476 24.29 -41.38 17.85
N VAL A 477 24.67 -41.81 16.65
CA VAL A 477 24.76 -43.21 16.23
C VAL A 477 26.15 -43.39 15.63
N ASN A 478 26.94 -44.34 16.16
CA ASN A 478 28.29 -44.63 15.71
C ASN A 478 29.21 -43.37 15.65
N GLY A 479 29.07 -42.46 16.62
CA GLY A 479 29.88 -41.25 16.70
C GLY A 479 29.47 -40.12 15.74
N GLN A 480 28.44 -40.34 14.93
CA GLN A 480 27.88 -39.33 14.03
C GLN A 480 26.47 -38.91 14.47
N ARG A 481 26.05 -37.69 14.19
CA ARG A 481 24.70 -37.20 14.44
C ARG A 481 23.73 -37.94 13.50
N ARG A 482 22.62 -38.42 14.09
CA ARG A 482 21.58 -39.10 13.32
C ARG A 482 20.78 -38.08 12.48
N ASP A 483 20.39 -38.48 11.30
CA ASP A 483 19.49 -37.64 10.49
C ASP A 483 18.02 -37.85 10.86
N LEU A 484 17.15 -36.90 10.45
CA LEU A 484 15.71 -36.90 10.73
C LEU A 484 15.03 -38.16 10.21
N MET A 485 14.15 -38.74 11.03
CA MET A 485 13.29 -39.90 10.73
C MET A 485 11.83 -39.57 11.06
N THR A 486 10.90 -40.37 10.53
CA THR A 486 9.45 -40.24 10.79
C THR A 486 9.12 -40.27 12.30
N GLU A 487 9.79 -41.14 13.05
CA GLU A 487 9.57 -41.32 14.50
C GLU A 487 9.92 -40.10 15.32
N ASP A 488 10.87 -39.27 14.87
CA ASP A 488 11.23 -38.05 15.56
C ASP A 488 10.10 -37.00 15.48
N ILE A 489 9.46 -36.94 14.31
CA ILE A 489 8.32 -36.06 14.06
C ILE A 489 7.09 -36.57 14.82
N LEU A 490 6.82 -37.88 14.81
CA LEU A 490 5.71 -38.49 15.53
C LEU A 490 5.80 -38.17 17.04
N ARG A 491 6.97 -38.35 17.65
CA ARG A 491 7.17 -37.97 19.06
C ARG A 491 6.94 -36.47 19.31
N SER A 492 7.33 -35.62 18.36
CA SER A 492 7.09 -34.18 18.49
C SER A 492 5.59 -33.84 18.36
N ILE A 493 4.84 -34.59 17.56
CA ILE A 493 3.38 -34.49 17.47
C ILE A 493 2.73 -34.89 18.79
N GLU A 494 3.15 -36.01 19.40
CA GLU A 494 2.64 -36.50 20.69
C GLU A 494 2.85 -35.50 21.82
N ASP A 495 3.99 -34.79 21.82
CA ASP A 495 4.32 -33.80 22.86
C ASP A 495 3.64 -32.43 22.64
N THR A 496 2.98 -32.21 21.50
CA THR A 496 2.40 -30.93 21.14
C THR A 496 0.88 -30.94 21.32
N VAL A 497 0.36 -30.01 22.13
CA VAL A 497 -1.09 -29.76 22.24
C VAL A 497 -1.50 -28.77 21.15
N PRO A 498 -2.35 -29.15 20.18
CA PRO A 498 -2.76 -28.27 19.12
C PRO A 498 -3.60 -27.10 19.61
N LEU A 499 -3.39 -25.91 19.02
CA LEU A 499 -4.15 -24.69 19.34
C LEU A 499 -5.67 -24.90 19.17
N ALA A 500 -6.06 -25.77 18.28
CA ALA A 500 -7.45 -26.14 18.04
C ALA A 500 -8.15 -26.73 19.28
N ALA A 501 -7.41 -27.41 20.16
CA ALA A 501 -7.96 -27.92 21.43
C ALA A 501 -8.30 -26.77 22.39
N ILE A 502 -7.49 -25.70 22.38
CA ILE A 502 -7.65 -24.54 23.26
C ILE A 502 -8.67 -23.55 22.68
N ALA A 503 -8.65 -23.34 21.35
CA ALA A 503 -9.44 -22.34 20.65
C ALA A 503 -10.72 -22.89 19.98
N ARG A 504 -11.26 -24.01 20.48
CA ARG A 504 -12.40 -24.71 19.85
C ARG A 504 -13.62 -23.82 19.62
N SER A 505 -14.02 -23.04 20.62
CA SER A 505 -15.14 -22.11 20.50
C SER A 505 -14.91 -21.03 19.46
N GLN A 506 -13.68 -20.52 19.37
CA GLN A 506 -13.32 -19.49 18.37
C GLN A 506 -13.37 -20.07 16.94
N ILE A 507 -12.97 -21.32 16.75
CA ILE A 507 -13.03 -21.99 15.44
C ILE A 507 -14.48 -22.15 14.99
N GLU A 508 -15.38 -22.62 15.90
CA GLU A 508 -16.80 -22.78 15.60
C GLU A 508 -17.48 -21.44 15.30
N ASP A 509 -17.14 -20.38 16.04
CA ASP A 509 -17.62 -19.03 15.79
C ASP A 509 -17.20 -18.51 14.41
N LEU A 510 -15.95 -18.78 14.00
CA LEU A 510 -15.44 -18.39 12.67
C LEU A 510 -16.13 -19.18 11.55
N LYS A 511 -16.38 -20.46 11.73
CA LYS A 511 -17.12 -21.29 10.77
C LYS A 511 -18.55 -20.77 10.58
N ARG A 512 -19.25 -20.49 11.68
CA ARG A 512 -20.60 -19.92 11.64
C ARG A 512 -20.63 -18.59 10.89
N TRP A 513 -19.73 -17.70 11.27
CA TRP A 513 -19.60 -16.43 10.58
C TRP A 513 -19.29 -16.59 9.08
N ALA A 514 -18.39 -17.50 8.72
CA ALA A 514 -18.02 -17.74 7.31
C ALA A 514 -19.24 -18.19 6.48
N ALA A 515 -20.09 -19.02 7.07
CA ALA A 515 -21.35 -19.46 6.47
C ALA A 515 -22.34 -18.31 6.30
N GLU A 516 -22.55 -17.49 7.35
CA GLU A 516 -23.46 -16.34 7.36
C GLU A 516 -23.00 -15.23 6.40
N ALA A 517 -21.69 -14.95 6.35
CA ALA A 517 -21.11 -13.94 5.48
C ALA A 517 -20.99 -14.37 4.02
N GLY A 518 -21.26 -15.66 3.71
CA GLY A 518 -21.07 -16.22 2.38
C GLY A 518 -19.59 -16.25 1.96
N ALA A 519 -18.66 -16.40 2.91
CA ALA A 519 -17.24 -16.48 2.63
C ALA A 519 -16.91 -17.78 1.88
N ARG A 520 -16.04 -17.68 0.87
CA ARG A 520 -15.59 -18.83 0.09
C ARG A 520 -14.53 -19.62 0.87
N THR A 521 -14.62 -20.95 0.88
CA THR A 521 -13.55 -21.77 1.47
C THR A 521 -12.28 -21.68 0.64
N ALA A 522 -11.13 -21.46 1.29
CA ALA A 522 -9.83 -21.48 0.62
C ALA A 522 -9.41 -22.90 0.21
N SER A 523 -9.87 -23.90 0.97
CA SER A 523 -9.71 -25.33 0.71
C SER A 523 -10.82 -25.87 -0.20
N ASN A 524 -10.52 -26.94 -0.92
CA ASN A 524 -11.51 -27.70 -1.69
C ASN A 524 -12.13 -28.86 -0.87
N ASP A 525 -11.94 -28.88 0.45
CA ASP A 525 -12.49 -29.91 1.34
C ASP A 525 -14.02 -29.90 1.31
N THR A 526 -14.59 -30.99 0.76
CA THR A 526 -16.04 -31.16 0.62
C THR A 526 -16.76 -31.25 1.95
N ARG A 527 -16.11 -31.83 2.99
CA ARG A 527 -16.69 -31.94 4.35
C ARG A 527 -16.91 -30.57 4.96
N LEU A 528 -15.90 -29.69 4.85
CA LEU A 528 -15.99 -28.31 5.30
C LEU A 528 -17.07 -27.55 4.53
N ILE A 529 -17.14 -27.70 3.21
CA ILE A 529 -18.15 -27.06 2.38
C ILE A 529 -19.57 -27.47 2.82
N ASP A 530 -19.79 -28.75 3.08
CA ASP A 530 -21.09 -29.25 3.51
C ASP A 530 -21.44 -28.86 4.96
N GLU A 531 -20.43 -28.75 5.84
CA GLU A 531 -20.57 -28.20 7.18
C GLU A 531 -21.05 -26.74 7.13
N LEU A 532 -20.39 -25.89 6.35
CA LEU A 532 -20.74 -24.47 6.19
C LEU A 532 -22.15 -24.30 5.60
N LYS A 533 -22.56 -25.14 4.65
CA LYS A 533 -23.93 -25.13 4.12
C LYS A 533 -25.00 -25.44 5.19
N ARG A 534 -24.68 -26.24 6.19
CA ARG A 534 -25.61 -26.50 7.31
C ARG A 534 -25.82 -25.26 8.19
N TYR A 535 -24.76 -24.50 8.44
CA TYR A 535 -24.87 -23.24 9.19
C TYR A 535 -25.64 -22.14 8.41
N SER A 536 -25.60 -22.14 7.10
CA SER A 536 -26.29 -21.14 6.25
C SER A 536 -27.79 -21.41 6.05
N ARG A 537 -28.30 -22.57 6.45
CA ARG A 537 -29.76 -22.84 6.41
C ARG A 537 -30.44 -22.12 7.56
N PRO A 538 -31.49 -21.30 7.34
CA PRO A 538 -32.25 -20.70 8.42
C PRO A 538 -32.84 -21.80 9.29
N LEU A 539 -32.66 -21.69 10.61
CA LEU A 539 -33.41 -22.46 11.61
C LEU A 539 -34.88 -22.03 11.54
N GLY A 540 -35.67 -22.70 10.72
CA GLY A 540 -37.09 -22.34 10.60
C GLY A 540 -37.75 -22.90 9.35
N GLY A 541 -38.22 -24.11 9.46
CA GLY A 541 -39.00 -24.76 8.45
C GLY A 541 -39.47 -26.15 8.87
N ASP A 542 -39.70 -26.36 10.18
CA ASP A 542 -40.52 -27.48 10.58
C ASP A 542 -41.96 -27.14 10.23
N GLY A 543 -42.47 -27.95 9.35
CA GLY A 543 -43.80 -27.81 8.77
C GLY A 543 -44.89 -27.65 9.83
N ILE A 544 -45.76 -26.71 9.57
CA ILE A 544 -47.12 -26.81 9.97
C ILE A 544 -47.86 -27.46 8.80
N ASP A 545 -47.87 -28.78 8.79
CA ASP A 545 -48.92 -29.51 8.12
C ASP A 545 -50.22 -29.27 8.89
N ASN A 546 -51.14 -28.59 8.26
CA ASN A 546 -52.58 -28.71 8.45
C ASN A 546 -53.27 -28.43 7.13
#